data_78c63a0bfd61fa80f170fb0ef1da49bb
#
_entry.id   78c63a0bfd61fa80f170fb0ef1da49bb
#
_cell.length_a   1.000
_cell.length_b   1.000
_cell.length_c   1.000
_cell.angle_alpha   90.00
_cell.angle_beta   90.00
_cell.angle_gamma   90.00
#
_symmetry.space_group_name_H-M   'P 1'
#
loop_
_entity.id
_entity.type
_entity.pdbx_description
1 polymer ?
#
loop_
_entity_poly.entity_id
_entity_poly.type
_entity_poly.pdbx_seq_one_letter_code
_entity_poly.pdbx_strand_id
1 'polypeptide(L)'
;KGVGDMATENPCGLDGIEFIEFASRDRNVLEHLMQRSGMTLVARHKTKRLSLYRQSQINFVINEDPESFAAGFCEAHGPSASATGFRVKNAQAAFAEAVKRGAKPFTDEKKKSGWAGLPAIYGIGDSLVYFVDRYPQAGNGEIYGTDWEWISEERRPKGKGLTVIDHMTNNVPKGEMQKWCDFYT
;
A
#
# COMPACT_ATOMS: atom_id res chain seq x y z
N LYS A 1 -15.40 20.05 -32.80
CA LYS A 1 -15.90 18.74 -32.38
C LYS A 1 -15.37 18.55 -30.96
N GLY A 2 -16.29 18.59 -29.97
CA GLY A 2 -15.94 18.49 -28.57
C GLY A 2 -15.30 17.15 -28.27
N VAL A 3 -14.23 17.16 -27.48
CA VAL A 3 -13.72 15.99 -26.80
C VAL A 3 -14.80 15.63 -25.79
N GLY A 4 -15.55 14.56 -26.08
CA GLY A 4 -16.54 14.05 -25.16
C GLY A 4 -15.86 13.70 -23.87
N ASP A 5 -16.48 14.09 -22.77
CA ASP A 5 -16.12 13.74 -21.41
C ASP A 5 -16.23 12.19 -21.30
N MET A 6 -15.14 11.50 -21.59
CA MET A 6 -15.03 10.08 -21.30
C MET A 6 -14.88 9.99 -19.79
N ALA A 7 -16.02 9.90 -19.09
CA ALA A 7 -16.00 9.48 -17.70
C ALA A 7 -15.21 8.17 -17.65
N THR A 8 -14.02 8.22 -17.11
CA THR A 8 -13.19 7.04 -16.87
C THR A 8 -14.00 6.14 -15.95
N GLU A 9 -14.41 4.98 -16.45
CA GLU A 9 -15.08 3.98 -15.63
C GLU A 9 -14.14 3.66 -14.44
N ASN A 10 -14.70 3.63 -13.24
CA ASN A 10 -13.98 3.27 -12.02
C ASN A 10 -14.61 1.99 -11.43
N PRO A 11 -14.42 0.84 -12.09
CA PRO A 11 -15.11 -0.40 -11.73
C PRO A 11 -14.70 -0.96 -10.38
N CYS A 12 -13.44 -0.71 -9.95
CA CYS A 12 -12.95 -1.10 -8.64
C CYS A 12 -13.32 -0.08 -7.54
N GLY A 13 -13.91 1.07 -7.88
CA GLY A 13 -14.26 2.10 -6.92
C GLY A 13 -13.04 2.73 -6.25
N LEU A 14 -11.94 2.94 -7.00
CA LEU A 14 -10.70 3.53 -6.48
C LEU A 14 -10.93 4.95 -5.95
N ASP A 15 -10.30 5.27 -4.81
CA ASP A 15 -10.42 6.55 -4.09
C ASP A 15 -9.04 7.02 -3.54
N GLY A 16 -7.98 6.73 -4.26
CA GLY A 16 -6.62 7.13 -3.91
C GLY A 16 -5.76 6.05 -3.29
N ILE A 17 -4.66 6.47 -2.68
CA ILE A 17 -3.65 5.59 -2.08
C ILE A 17 -3.74 5.70 -0.55
N GLU A 18 -3.90 4.56 0.14
CA GLU A 18 -3.92 4.53 1.60
C GLU A 18 -2.51 4.41 2.16
N PHE A 19 -1.69 3.51 1.64
CA PHE A 19 -0.33 3.33 2.13
C PHE A 19 0.62 2.77 1.06
N ILE A 20 1.91 2.96 1.30
CA ILE A 20 2.99 2.20 0.67
C ILE A 20 3.68 1.37 1.76
N GLU A 21 3.85 0.08 1.51
CA GLU A 21 4.63 -0.82 2.34
C GLU A 21 6.03 -0.97 1.77
N PHE A 22 7.03 -0.73 2.61
CA PHE A 22 8.43 -0.94 2.28
C PHE A 22 8.94 -2.17 3.02
N ALA A 23 9.50 -3.10 2.27
CA ALA A 23 10.20 -4.25 2.80
C ALA A 23 11.63 -3.89 3.17
N SER A 24 12.08 -4.27 4.36
CA SER A 24 13.48 -4.16 4.77
C SER A 24 13.82 -5.23 5.79
N ARG A 25 15.04 -5.75 5.76
CA ARG A 25 15.58 -6.61 6.83
C ARG A 25 16.19 -5.80 7.96
N ASP A 26 16.58 -4.56 7.67
CA ASP A 26 17.14 -3.61 8.64
C ASP A 26 16.35 -2.29 8.56
N ARG A 27 15.68 -1.98 9.65
CA ARG A 27 14.92 -0.72 9.81
C ARG A 27 15.79 0.50 9.55
N ASN A 28 17.03 0.49 10.03
CA ASN A 28 17.91 1.66 9.98
C ASN A 28 18.12 2.17 8.54
N VAL A 29 18.08 1.27 7.56
CA VAL A 29 18.22 1.64 6.14
C VAL A 29 17.11 2.59 5.69
N LEU A 30 15.87 2.33 6.11
CA LEU A 30 14.70 3.12 5.71
C LEU A 30 14.34 4.21 6.72
N GLU A 31 14.61 3.99 8.01
CA GLU A 31 14.27 4.94 9.07
C GLU A 31 14.91 6.31 8.84
N HIS A 32 16.18 6.34 8.47
CA HIS A 32 16.88 7.58 8.16
C HIS A 32 16.24 8.33 6.98
N LEU A 33 15.79 7.60 5.95
CA LEU A 33 15.06 8.18 4.82
C LEU A 33 13.71 8.76 5.27
N MET A 34 12.96 8.02 6.09
CA MET A 34 11.68 8.49 6.64
C MET A 34 11.85 9.78 7.44
N GLN A 35 12.82 9.84 8.35
CA GLN A 35 13.10 11.01 9.16
C GLN A 35 13.51 12.23 8.30
N ARG A 36 14.38 12.01 7.32
CA ARG A 36 14.83 13.09 6.41
C ARG A 36 13.69 13.65 5.56
N SER A 37 12.73 12.84 5.16
CA SER A 37 11.53 13.27 4.43
C SER A 37 10.46 13.89 5.31
N GLY A 38 10.66 13.93 6.64
CA GLY A 38 9.71 14.51 7.59
C GLY A 38 8.60 13.58 8.03
N MET A 39 8.76 12.28 7.76
CA MET A 39 7.86 11.24 8.27
C MET A 39 8.14 10.99 9.75
N THR A 40 7.09 10.84 10.54
CA THR A 40 7.17 10.55 11.97
C THR A 40 6.69 9.13 12.24
N LEU A 41 7.46 8.36 13.01
CA LEU A 41 7.01 7.08 13.52
C LEU A 41 5.87 7.31 14.52
N VAL A 42 4.65 6.86 14.19
CA VAL A 42 3.45 7.12 14.98
C VAL A 42 2.88 5.88 15.66
N ALA A 43 3.11 4.70 15.10
CA ALA A 43 2.64 3.46 15.70
C ALA A 43 3.52 2.26 15.33
N ARG A 44 3.42 1.20 16.14
CA ARG A 44 4.01 -0.12 15.89
C ARG A 44 2.95 -1.19 16.00
N HIS A 45 3.07 -2.22 15.18
CA HIS A 45 2.19 -3.38 15.29
C HIS A 45 2.57 -4.20 16.55
N LYS A 46 1.58 -4.65 17.30
CA LYS A 46 1.78 -5.30 18.60
C LYS A 46 2.49 -6.66 18.54
N THR A 47 2.29 -7.40 17.46
CA THR A 47 2.77 -8.78 17.32
C THR A 47 3.69 -9.00 16.12
N LYS A 48 3.68 -8.11 15.13
CA LYS A 48 4.49 -8.19 13.92
C LYS A 48 5.54 -7.08 13.90
N ARG A 49 6.61 -7.29 13.18
CA ARG A 49 7.68 -6.28 13.06
C ARG A 49 7.33 -5.23 12.00
N LEU A 50 6.25 -4.47 12.25
CA LEU A 50 5.78 -3.39 11.40
C LEU A 50 5.85 -2.06 12.13
N SER A 51 6.26 -1.02 11.41
CA SER A 51 6.33 0.36 11.89
C SER A 51 5.58 1.29 10.95
N LEU A 52 4.65 2.09 11.50
CA LEU A 52 3.87 3.06 10.74
C LEU A 52 4.48 4.45 10.86
N TYR A 53 4.88 5.00 9.75
CA TYR A 53 5.36 6.37 9.61
C TYR A 53 4.31 7.21 8.91
N ARG A 54 4.06 8.42 9.44
CA ARG A 54 3.07 9.35 8.88
C ARG A 54 3.60 10.74 8.67
N GLN A 55 3.06 11.39 7.66
CA GLN A 55 3.09 12.83 7.47
C GLN A 55 1.76 13.22 6.79
N SER A 56 0.93 14.04 7.48
CA SER A 56 -0.42 14.38 7.01
C SER A 56 -1.26 13.15 6.65
N GLN A 57 -1.62 12.96 5.39
CA GLN A 57 -2.39 11.81 4.91
C GLN A 57 -1.51 10.67 4.35
N ILE A 58 -0.19 10.87 4.32
CA ILE A 58 0.75 9.87 3.83
C ILE A 58 0.98 8.83 4.92
N ASN A 59 0.79 7.56 4.59
CA ASN A 59 1.10 6.43 5.45
C ASN A 59 2.17 5.57 4.78
N PHE A 60 3.32 5.43 5.42
CA PHE A 60 4.37 4.48 5.03
C PHE A 60 4.52 3.42 6.11
N VAL A 61 4.50 2.17 5.70
CA VAL A 61 4.70 1.02 6.59
C VAL A 61 6.05 0.40 6.27
N ILE A 62 6.94 0.33 7.26
CA ILE A 62 8.17 -0.48 7.14
C ILE A 62 7.84 -1.86 7.69
N ASN A 63 8.01 -2.88 6.85
CA ASN A 63 7.78 -4.27 7.19
C ASN A 63 9.13 -5.02 7.28
N GLU A 64 9.46 -5.44 8.49
CA GLU A 64 10.65 -6.23 8.82
C GLU A 64 10.27 -7.63 9.34
N ASP A 65 9.01 -8.00 9.23
CA ASP A 65 8.52 -9.29 9.72
C ASP A 65 9.06 -10.43 8.84
N PRO A 66 9.89 -11.33 9.40
CA PRO A 66 10.54 -12.39 8.62
C PRO A 66 9.56 -13.42 8.08
N GLU A 67 8.36 -13.50 8.64
CA GLU A 67 7.31 -14.42 8.20
C GLU A 67 6.31 -13.79 7.23
N SER A 68 6.60 -12.57 6.76
CA SER A 68 5.74 -11.83 5.83
C SER A 68 6.10 -12.06 4.36
N PHE A 69 5.17 -11.71 3.48
CA PHE A 69 5.45 -11.59 2.03
C PHE A 69 6.63 -10.64 1.77
N ALA A 70 6.68 -9.52 2.50
CA ALA A 70 7.71 -8.50 2.36
C ALA A 70 9.13 -9.05 2.58
N ALA A 71 9.30 -10.05 3.44
CA ALA A 71 10.60 -10.67 3.68
C ALA A 71 11.14 -11.35 2.41
N GLY A 72 10.32 -12.17 1.74
CA GLY A 72 10.69 -12.79 0.47
C GLY A 72 10.90 -11.78 -0.66
N PHE A 73 10.08 -10.74 -0.70
CA PHE A 73 10.22 -9.65 -1.67
C PHE A 73 11.54 -8.90 -1.46
N CYS A 74 11.89 -8.58 -0.21
CA CYS A 74 13.16 -7.93 0.12
C CYS A 74 14.38 -8.82 -0.20
N GLU A 75 14.24 -10.13 -0.08
CA GLU A 75 15.30 -11.07 -0.47
C GLU A 75 15.60 -11.03 -1.96
N ALA A 76 14.56 -10.93 -2.78
CA ALA A 76 14.68 -10.90 -4.23
C ALA A 76 15.11 -9.52 -4.78
N HIS A 77 14.66 -8.42 -4.16
CA HIS A 77 14.76 -7.07 -4.72
C HIS A 77 15.58 -6.10 -3.85
N GLY A 78 16.00 -6.50 -2.65
CA GLY A 78 16.55 -5.58 -1.65
C GLY A 78 15.47 -4.72 -0.97
N PRO A 79 15.87 -3.76 -0.12
CA PRO A 79 14.95 -2.82 0.52
C PRO A 79 14.21 -1.99 -0.54
N SER A 80 12.90 -2.14 -0.61
CA SER A 80 12.07 -1.54 -1.67
C SER A 80 10.58 -1.54 -1.30
N ALA A 81 9.76 -0.86 -2.10
CA ALA A 81 8.30 -0.90 -1.96
C ALA A 81 7.77 -2.27 -2.37
N SER A 82 7.26 -3.03 -1.42
CA SER A 82 6.75 -4.39 -1.61
C SER A 82 5.25 -4.45 -1.88
N ALA A 83 4.52 -3.44 -1.42
CA ALA A 83 3.08 -3.36 -1.63
C ALA A 83 2.54 -1.94 -1.60
N THR A 84 1.38 -1.78 -2.23
CA THR A 84 0.58 -0.56 -2.19
C THR A 84 -0.83 -0.89 -1.75
N GLY A 85 -1.38 -0.10 -0.83
CA GLY A 85 -2.79 -0.14 -0.46
C GLY A 85 -3.58 0.94 -1.20
N PHE A 86 -4.48 0.54 -2.09
CA PHE A 86 -5.42 1.47 -2.72
C PHE A 86 -6.70 1.58 -1.90
N ARG A 87 -7.15 2.81 -1.70
CA ARG A 87 -8.48 3.11 -1.17
C ARG A 87 -9.54 2.71 -2.17
N VAL A 88 -10.55 2.01 -1.71
CA VAL A 88 -11.69 1.58 -2.53
C VAL A 88 -12.98 1.73 -1.74
N LYS A 89 -14.11 1.81 -2.43
CA LYS A 89 -15.42 1.86 -1.77
C LYS A 89 -15.79 0.57 -1.05
N ASN A 90 -15.39 -0.59 -1.61
CA ASN A 90 -15.60 -1.91 -1.03
C ASN A 90 -14.47 -2.83 -1.46
N ALA A 91 -13.69 -3.32 -0.49
CA ALA A 91 -12.48 -4.10 -0.75
C ALA A 91 -12.75 -5.46 -1.41
N GLN A 92 -13.80 -6.14 -0.99
CA GLN A 92 -14.17 -7.44 -1.56
C GLN A 92 -14.71 -7.31 -2.99
N ALA A 93 -15.51 -6.29 -3.26
CA ALA A 93 -16.02 -6.04 -4.60
C ALA A 93 -14.89 -5.63 -5.57
N ALA A 94 -13.97 -4.76 -5.13
CA ALA A 94 -12.81 -4.36 -5.91
C ALA A 94 -11.89 -5.56 -6.21
N PHE A 95 -11.62 -6.40 -5.22
CA PHE A 95 -10.85 -7.63 -5.40
C PHE A 95 -11.51 -8.58 -6.40
N ALA A 96 -12.83 -8.82 -6.26
CA ALA A 96 -13.57 -9.69 -7.18
C ALA A 96 -13.55 -9.16 -8.62
N GLU A 97 -13.71 -7.85 -8.81
CA GLU A 97 -13.66 -7.23 -10.14
C GLU A 97 -12.25 -7.31 -10.75
N ALA A 98 -11.19 -7.07 -9.95
CA ALA A 98 -9.81 -7.21 -10.42
C ALA A 98 -9.49 -8.65 -10.85
N VAL A 99 -9.89 -9.65 -10.06
CA VAL A 99 -9.69 -11.07 -10.39
C VAL A 99 -10.51 -11.46 -11.64
N LYS A 100 -11.74 -11.01 -11.76
CA LYS A 100 -12.57 -11.22 -12.96
C LYS A 100 -11.91 -10.66 -14.22
N ARG A 101 -11.17 -9.55 -14.11
CA ARG A 101 -10.39 -8.93 -15.20
C ARG A 101 -9.03 -9.60 -15.44
N GLY A 102 -8.70 -10.63 -14.68
CA GLY A 102 -7.49 -11.44 -14.89
C GLY A 102 -6.33 -11.17 -13.94
N ALA A 103 -6.53 -10.33 -12.91
CA ALA A 103 -5.52 -10.16 -11.89
C ALA A 103 -5.32 -11.44 -11.08
N LYS A 104 -4.06 -11.77 -10.78
CA LYS A 104 -3.71 -12.96 -10.01
C LYS A 104 -3.96 -12.68 -8.51
N PRO A 105 -4.86 -13.43 -7.86
CA PRO A 105 -5.11 -13.24 -6.44
C PRO A 105 -3.90 -13.65 -5.60
N PHE A 106 -3.67 -12.92 -4.53
CA PHE A 106 -2.71 -13.31 -3.52
C PHE A 106 -3.39 -14.24 -2.51
N THR A 107 -2.99 -15.53 -2.49
CA THR A 107 -3.63 -16.60 -1.69
C THR A 107 -2.63 -17.39 -0.85
N ASP A 108 -1.45 -16.87 -0.60
CA ASP A 108 -0.43 -17.58 0.16
C ASP A 108 -0.83 -17.72 1.63
N GLU A 109 -1.43 -18.86 1.96
CA GLU A 109 -1.90 -19.19 3.32
C GLU A 109 -0.76 -19.27 4.35
N LYS A 110 0.45 -19.63 3.92
CA LYS A 110 1.60 -19.74 4.83
C LYS A 110 2.17 -18.38 5.21
N LYS A 111 2.04 -17.45 4.29
CA LYS A 111 2.41 -16.06 4.49
C LYS A 111 1.16 -15.20 4.62
N LYS A 112 0.21 -15.62 5.49
CA LYS A 112 -1.02 -14.85 5.82
C LYS A 112 -0.68 -13.40 6.07
N SER A 113 -0.39 -12.87 4.92
CA SER A 113 0.38 -11.77 4.82
C SER A 113 -0.21 -10.54 5.05
N GLY A 114 -1.30 -10.43 4.94
CA GLY A 114 -1.92 -9.17 5.18
C GLY A 114 -1.90 -8.87 6.67
N TRP A 115 -1.00 -8.03 7.08
CA TRP A 115 -1.03 -7.50 8.44
C TRP A 115 -2.38 -6.86 8.81
N ALA A 116 -3.25 -6.58 7.85
CA ALA A 116 -4.59 -6.03 8.05
C ALA A 116 -5.73 -6.96 7.60
N GLY A 117 -5.46 -8.19 7.16
CA GLY A 117 -6.47 -9.11 6.63
C GLY A 117 -7.17 -8.59 5.36
N LEU A 118 -6.50 -7.73 4.61
CA LEU A 118 -7.03 -7.10 3.40
C LEU A 118 -6.92 -8.03 2.20
N PRO A 119 -7.90 -8.05 1.29
CA PRO A 119 -7.74 -8.74 0.02
C PRO A 119 -6.66 -8.09 -0.84
N ALA A 120 -5.87 -8.92 -1.54
CA ALA A 120 -4.76 -8.47 -2.34
C ALA A 120 -4.58 -9.27 -3.63
N ILE A 121 -3.99 -8.62 -4.62
CA ILE A 121 -3.57 -9.22 -5.89
C ILE A 121 -2.09 -8.97 -6.13
N TYR A 122 -1.48 -9.75 -7.02
CA TYR A 122 -0.15 -9.43 -7.53
C TYR A 122 -0.23 -8.29 -8.55
N GLY A 123 0.63 -7.30 -8.38
CA GLY A 123 0.86 -6.21 -9.30
C GLY A 123 2.17 -6.35 -10.06
N ILE A 124 2.66 -5.24 -10.58
CA ILE A 124 3.91 -5.17 -11.32
C ILE A 124 5.10 -5.59 -10.46
N GLY A 125 6.04 -6.35 -11.06
CA GLY A 125 7.25 -6.83 -10.37
C GLY A 125 6.97 -7.76 -9.19
N ASP A 126 5.85 -8.49 -9.25
CA ASP A 126 5.35 -9.35 -8.17
C ASP A 126 5.09 -8.62 -6.83
N SER A 127 5.01 -7.29 -6.83
CA SER A 127 4.55 -6.52 -5.67
C SER A 127 3.08 -6.81 -5.37
N LEU A 128 2.61 -6.48 -4.15
CA LEU A 128 1.20 -6.64 -3.83
C LEU A 128 0.42 -5.34 -3.99
N VAL A 129 -0.82 -5.49 -4.41
CA VAL A 129 -1.84 -4.44 -4.41
C VAL A 129 -2.93 -4.87 -3.43
N TYR A 130 -3.06 -4.14 -2.32
CA TYR A 130 -4.13 -4.31 -1.34
C TYR A 130 -5.32 -3.43 -1.65
N PHE A 131 -6.52 -3.92 -1.42
CA PHE A 131 -7.75 -3.14 -1.47
C PHE A 131 -8.18 -2.75 -0.06
N VAL A 132 -8.32 -1.45 0.18
CA VAL A 132 -8.56 -0.87 1.51
C VAL A 132 -9.85 -0.08 1.51
N ASP A 133 -10.85 -0.54 2.25
CA ASP A 133 -12.15 0.15 2.40
C ASP A 133 -12.34 0.80 3.78
N ARG A 134 -11.36 0.68 4.69
CA ARG A 134 -11.34 1.31 6.01
C ARG A 134 -10.27 2.40 6.06
N TYR A 135 -10.68 3.63 5.84
CA TYR A 135 -9.84 4.82 5.90
C TYR A 135 -10.68 6.02 6.38
N PRO A 136 -10.09 7.08 6.95
CA PRO A 136 -10.85 8.14 7.63
C PRO A 136 -11.93 8.79 6.78
N GLN A 137 -11.67 9.04 5.51
CA GLN A 137 -12.61 9.69 4.61
C GLN A 137 -13.81 8.80 4.25
N ALA A 138 -13.67 7.47 4.38
CA ALA A 138 -14.79 6.54 4.21
C ALA A 138 -15.77 6.53 5.40
N GLY A 139 -15.37 7.12 6.54
CA GLY A 139 -16.21 7.19 7.75
C GLY A 139 -16.36 5.88 8.52
N ASN A 140 -15.63 4.83 8.18
CA ASN A 140 -15.73 3.49 8.77
C ASN A 140 -14.44 3.07 9.53
N GLY A 141 -13.65 4.04 9.96
CA GLY A 141 -12.45 3.83 10.74
C GLY A 141 -11.18 3.72 9.90
N GLU A 142 -10.13 3.20 10.50
CA GLU A 142 -8.81 3.01 9.87
C GLU A 142 -8.39 1.54 9.98
N ILE A 143 -7.54 1.07 9.06
CA ILE A 143 -6.91 -0.25 9.15
C ILE A 143 -5.90 -0.36 10.29
N TYR A 144 -5.44 0.76 10.83
CA TYR A 144 -4.49 0.84 11.95
C TYR A 144 -5.23 0.84 13.29
N GLY A 145 -5.99 -0.25 13.55
CA GLY A 145 -6.86 -0.37 14.71
C GLY A 145 -6.19 -0.99 15.94
N THR A 146 -6.87 -1.97 16.55
CA THR A 146 -6.50 -2.58 17.84
C THR A 146 -5.17 -3.31 17.83
N ASP A 147 -4.70 -3.75 16.67
CA ASP A 147 -3.43 -4.48 16.52
C ASP A 147 -2.20 -3.56 16.50
N TRP A 148 -2.42 -2.25 16.54
CA TRP A 148 -1.38 -1.24 16.57
C TRP A 148 -1.29 -0.55 17.92
N GLU A 149 -0.09 -0.32 18.38
CA GLU A 149 0.25 0.50 19.52
C GLU A 149 0.68 1.88 19.06
N TRP A 150 -0.11 2.89 19.41
CA TRP A 150 0.22 4.27 19.11
C TRP A 150 1.26 4.80 20.09
N ILE A 151 2.37 5.29 19.56
CA ILE A 151 3.50 5.82 20.33
C ILE A 151 3.61 7.35 20.25
N SER A 152 2.85 7.97 19.35
CA SER A 152 2.73 9.43 19.24
C SER A 152 1.30 9.86 19.59
N GLU A 153 1.19 10.91 20.40
CA GLU A 153 -0.10 11.56 20.69
C GLU A 153 -0.68 12.19 19.41
N GLU A 154 0.17 12.81 18.60
CA GLU A 154 -0.23 13.33 17.30
C GLU A 154 -0.16 12.21 16.25
N ARG A 155 -1.32 11.73 15.87
CA ARG A 155 -1.45 10.62 14.90
C ARG A 155 -1.24 11.03 13.44
N ARG A 156 -1.29 12.33 13.13
CA ARG A 156 -1.15 12.88 11.77
C ARG A 156 -0.26 14.12 11.72
N PRO A 157 1.02 13.98 12.10
CA PRO A 157 1.95 15.11 12.15
C PRO A 157 2.10 15.74 10.77
N LYS A 158 2.20 17.08 10.73
CA LYS A 158 2.36 17.84 9.49
C LYS A 158 3.69 17.58 8.78
N GLY A 159 4.73 17.22 9.55
CA GLY A 159 6.07 16.99 9.03
C GLY A 159 6.63 18.20 8.28
N LYS A 160 7.19 17.96 7.10
CA LYS A 160 7.81 18.98 6.24
C LYS A 160 6.89 19.50 5.12
N GLY A 161 5.59 19.22 5.19
CA GLY A 161 4.60 19.79 4.28
C GLY A 161 4.17 18.87 3.12
N LEU A 162 4.63 17.62 3.09
CA LEU A 162 4.05 16.63 2.19
C LEU A 162 2.67 16.24 2.72
N THR A 163 1.66 16.18 1.86
CA THR A 163 0.27 16.01 2.31
C THR A 163 -0.39 14.72 1.87
N VAL A 164 -0.13 14.26 0.65
CA VAL A 164 -0.79 13.12 0.03
C VAL A 164 0.16 12.42 -0.95
N ILE A 165 -0.04 11.13 -1.17
CA ILE A 165 0.58 10.41 -2.28
C ILE A 165 -0.31 10.64 -3.50
N ASP A 166 0.18 11.45 -4.43
CA ASP A 166 -0.56 11.87 -5.61
C ASP A 166 -0.59 10.78 -6.69
N HIS A 167 0.56 10.19 -6.98
CA HIS A 167 0.71 9.15 -7.98
C HIS A 167 1.89 8.25 -7.70
N MET A 168 1.96 7.15 -8.45
CA MET A 168 3.09 6.23 -8.46
C MET A 168 3.53 5.97 -9.89
N THR A 169 4.82 5.74 -10.07
CA THR A 169 5.40 5.34 -11.35
C THR A 169 6.07 3.98 -11.19
N ASN A 170 5.97 3.16 -12.23
CA ASN A 170 6.64 1.88 -12.29
C ASN A 170 7.52 1.81 -13.53
N ASN A 171 8.74 1.33 -13.36
CA ASN A 171 9.61 0.98 -14.50
C ASN A 171 9.22 -0.40 -14.99
N VAL A 172 9.15 -0.55 -16.31
CA VAL A 172 8.83 -1.81 -16.97
C VAL A 172 9.90 -2.18 -18.01
N PRO A 173 10.12 -3.45 -18.28
CA PRO A 173 11.00 -3.87 -19.37
C PRO A 173 10.56 -3.26 -20.70
N LYS A 174 11.53 -3.05 -21.60
CA LYS A 174 11.26 -2.51 -22.93
C LYS A 174 10.24 -3.41 -23.66
N GLY A 175 9.15 -2.82 -24.11
CA GLY A 175 8.08 -3.50 -24.84
C GLY A 175 6.91 -4.00 -23.98
N GLU A 176 7.00 -3.96 -22.65
CA GLU A 176 5.92 -4.42 -21.76
C GLU A 176 4.95 -3.32 -21.31
N MET A 177 5.17 -2.08 -21.73
CA MET A 177 4.35 -0.94 -21.26
C MET A 177 2.85 -1.15 -21.50
N GLN A 178 2.47 -1.60 -22.71
CA GLN A 178 1.06 -1.80 -23.06
C GLN A 178 0.39 -2.85 -22.17
N LYS A 179 1.07 -3.98 -21.93
CA LYS A 179 0.58 -5.03 -21.02
C LYS A 179 0.22 -4.49 -19.63
N TRP A 180 1.09 -3.63 -19.08
CA TRP A 180 0.86 -3.06 -17.75
C TRP A 180 -0.15 -1.91 -17.75
N CYS A 181 -0.22 -1.13 -18.85
CA CYS A 181 -1.32 -0.19 -19.04
C CYS A 181 -2.67 -0.93 -19.05
N ASP A 182 -2.79 -2.00 -19.82
CA ASP A 182 -4.03 -2.81 -19.90
C ASP A 182 -4.39 -3.47 -18.56
N PHE A 183 -3.36 -3.80 -17.75
CA PHE A 183 -3.58 -4.38 -16.42
C PHE A 183 -4.15 -3.37 -15.42
N TYR A 184 -3.74 -2.09 -15.48
CA TYR A 184 -4.16 -1.06 -14.53
C TYR A 184 -5.35 -0.21 -15.03
N THR A 185 -5.88 -0.48 -16.22
CA THR A 185 -7.07 0.18 -16.78
C THR A 185 -8.33 -0.67 -16.60
#